data_62f0af06981077a6119e5646ea1a151f
#
_entry.id   62f0af06981077a6119e5646ea1a151f
#
_cell.length_a   1.000
_cell.length_b   1.000
_cell.length_c   1.000
_cell.angle_alpha   90.00
_cell.angle_beta   90.00
_cell.angle_gamma   90.00
#
_symmetry.space_group_name_H-M   'P 1'
#
loop_
_entity.id
_entity.type
_entity.pdbx_description
1 polymer ?
#
loop_
_entity_poly.entity_id
_entity_poly.type
_entity_poly.pdbx_seq_one_letter_code
_entity_poly.pdbx_strand_id
1 'polypeptide(L)'
;MLDQKKVFEELEAQGVIFYTGVPDSYLNGFCNYSLMQFPERNIIAANEGNAVGIAAGHYFATKEISLVYMQNSGMGNVVNPLVSLVDKNVYTVPMLLLIGWRGQGNTEPKHPQHKLQGEITTGLLDIMHIP
;
A
#
# COMPACT_ATOMS: atom_id res chain seq x y z
N MET A 1 11.84 -13.60 10.98
CA MET A 1 10.81 -12.54 10.98
C MET A 1 11.51 -11.23 10.68
N LEU A 2 10.95 -10.38 9.83
CA LEU A 2 11.57 -9.10 9.46
C LEU A 2 11.62 -8.17 10.68
N ASP A 3 12.77 -7.53 10.91
CA ASP A 3 12.93 -6.54 11.99
C ASP A 3 12.21 -5.24 11.58
N GLN A 4 11.05 -4.97 12.20
CA GLN A 4 10.22 -3.82 11.85
C GLN A 4 10.95 -2.50 12.09
N LYS A 5 11.73 -2.39 13.16
CA LYS A 5 12.51 -1.19 13.45
C LYS A 5 13.42 -0.82 12.26
N LYS A 6 14.18 -1.78 11.75
CA LYS A 6 15.06 -1.55 10.60
C LYS A 6 14.30 -1.19 9.32
N VAL A 7 13.12 -1.75 9.12
CA VAL A 7 12.26 -1.38 7.97
C VAL A 7 11.88 0.09 8.06
N PHE A 8 11.43 0.55 9.21
CA PHE A 8 11.03 1.94 9.39
C PHE A 8 12.22 2.91 9.36
N GLU A 9 13.38 2.53 9.91
CA GLU A 9 14.61 3.30 9.79
C GLU A 9 15.01 3.50 8.32
N GLU A 10 14.89 2.47 7.49
CA GLU A 10 15.16 2.57 6.05
C GLU A 10 14.11 3.42 5.32
N LEU A 11 12.82 3.26 5.62
CA LEU A 11 11.76 4.11 5.05
C LEU A 11 11.99 5.59 5.38
N GLU A 12 12.33 5.92 6.63
CA GLU A 12 12.66 7.30 7.03
C GLU A 12 13.91 7.82 6.29
N ALA A 13 14.94 7.00 6.13
CA ALA A 13 16.15 7.36 5.38
C ALA A 13 15.85 7.69 3.91
N GLN A 14 14.81 7.06 3.33
CA GLN A 14 14.33 7.32 1.97
C GLN A 14 13.26 8.44 1.91
N GLY A 15 12.95 9.09 3.03
CA GLY A 15 11.96 10.17 3.08
C GLY A 15 10.51 9.70 3.08
N VAL A 16 10.25 8.43 3.37
CA VAL A 16 8.89 7.86 3.48
C VAL A 16 8.52 7.82 4.96
N ILE A 17 7.78 8.83 5.41
CA ILE A 17 7.49 9.06 6.83
C ILE A 17 5.99 9.07 7.17
N PHE A 18 5.12 8.98 6.20
CA PHE A 18 3.68 8.95 6.40
C PHE A 18 3.08 7.66 5.83
N TYR A 19 2.17 7.06 6.57
CA TYR A 19 1.60 5.74 6.30
C TYR A 19 0.08 5.82 6.28
N THR A 20 -0.56 5.17 5.31
CA THR A 20 -2.02 5.05 5.28
C THR A 20 -2.42 3.76 4.59
N GLY A 21 -3.56 3.21 4.90
CA GLY A 21 -4.02 1.97 4.25
C GLY A 21 -5.12 1.26 4.98
N VAL A 22 -5.39 0.05 4.52
CA VAL A 22 -6.31 -0.90 5.17
C VAL A 22 -5.46 -2.04 5.74
N PRO A 23 -5.49 -2.29 7.05
CA PRO A 23 -4.68 -3.32 7.68
C PRO A 23 -4.95 -4.71 7.12
N ASP A 24 -3.88 -5.48 6.89
CA ASP A 24 -3.93 -6.88 6.50
C ASP A 24 -3.11 -7.75 7.45
N SER A 25 -3.56 -8.97 7.72
CA SER A 25 -2.88 -9.87 8.66
C SER A 25 -1.50 -10.34 8.17
N TYR A 26 -1.21 -10.33 6.85
CA TYR A 26 0.15 -10.57 6.35
C TYR A 26 1.09 -9.41 6.65
N LEU A 27 0.55 -8.21 6.77
CA LEU A 27 1.26 -6.99 7.11
C LEU A 27 1.15 -6.63 8.59
N ASN A 28 0.66 -7.55 9.43
CA ASN A 28 0.37 -7.29 10.85
C ASN A 28 1.58 -6.71 11.62
N GLY A 29 2.78 -7.21 11.35
CA GLY A 29 4.00 -6.67 11.98
C GLY A 29 4.22 -5.20 11.63
N PHE A 30 4.11 -4.85 10.35
CA PHE A 30 4.22 -3.47 9.86
C PHE A 30 3.11 -2.57 10.43
N CYS A 31 1.84 -2.99 10.28
CA CYS A 31 0.69 -2.20 10.72
C CYS A 31 0.72 -1.92 12.23
N ASN A 32 0.98 -2.94 13.05
CA ASN A 32 1.07 -2.76 14.50
C ASN A 32 2.24 -1.86 14.90
N TYR A 33 3.40 -2.05 14.29
CA TYR A 33 4.57 -1.23 14.61
C TYR A 33 4.32 0.24 14.26
N SER A 34 3.79 0.54 13.07
CA SER A 34 3.50 1.91 12.65
C SER A 34 2.45 2.59 13.54
N LEU A 35 1.37 1.87 13.90
CA LEU A 35 0.32 2.40 14.78
C LEU A 35 0.80 2.66 16.21
N MET A 36 1.73 1.85 16.70
CA MET A 36 2.27 2.00 18.07
C MET A 36 3.38 3.05 18.16
N GLN A 37 4.26 3.13 17.16
CA GLN A 37 5.43 4.01 17.20
C GLN A 37 5.18 5.38 16.55
N PHE A 38 4.28 5.43 15.57
CA PHE A 38 4.02 6.63 14.76
C PHE A 38 2.51 6.90 14.60
N PRO A 39 1.72 6.96 15.69
CA PRO A 39 0.25 7.10 15.61
C PRO A 39 -0.19 8.37 14.86
N GLU A 40 0.61 9.44 14.91
CA GLU A 40 0.31 10.72 14.24
C GLU A 40 0.69 10.71 12.75
N ARG A 41 1.46 9.71 12.32
CA ARG A 41 1.91 9.54 10.93
C ARG A 41 1.23 8.35 10.24
N ASN A 42 0.21 7.75 10.88
CA ASN A 42 -0.52 6.62 10.33
C ASN A 42 -2.02 6.86 10.37
N ILE A 43 -2.68 6.80 9.21
CA ILE A 43 -4.13 6.92 9.09
C ILE A 43 -4.69 5.63 8.51
N ILE A 44 -5.52 4.92 9.28
CA ILE A 44 -6.30 3.80 8.77
C ILE A 44 -7.44 4.37 7.91
N ALA A 45 -7.47 3.97 6.65
CA ALA A 45 -8.47 4.42 5.70
C ALA A 45 -9.73 3.54 5.72
N ALA A 46 -10.86 4.08 5.32
CA ALA A 46 -12.12 3.36 5.21
C ALA A 46 -12.09 2.29 4.10
N ASN A 47 -11.32 2.54 3.02
CA ASN A 47 -10.99 1.58 1.98
C ASN A 47 -9.67 2.00 1.30
N GLU A 48 -9.16 1.14 0.42
CA GLU A 48 -7.85 1.34 -0.21
C GLU A 48 -7.82 2.55 -1.16
N GLY A 49 -8.91 2.82 -1.87
CA GLY A 49 -9.04 4.02 -2.71
C GLY A 49 -8.97 5.32 -1.90
N ASN A 50 -9.56 5.34 -0.69
CA ASN A 50 -9.42 6.45 0.24
C ASN A 50 -7.96 6.61 0.71
N ALA A 51 -7.24 5.49 0.93
CA ALA A 51 -5.84 5.54 1.32
C ALA A 51 -4.98 6.23 0.25
N VAL A 52 -5.19 5.91 -1.03
CA VAL A 52 -4.52 6.61 -2.15
C VAL A 52 -4.85 8.11 -2.15
N GLY A 53 -6.11 8.47 -1.90
CA GLY A 53 -6.54 9.88 -1.79
C GLY A 53 -5.87 10.61 -0.63
N ILE A 54 -5.77 9.98 0.55
CA ILE A 54 -5.07 10.51 1.73
C ILE A 54 -3.59 10.73 1.43
N ALA A 55 -2.92 9.73 0.83
CA ALA A 55 -1.51 9.81 0.44
C ALA A 55 -1.26 10.95 -0.57
N ALA A 56 -2.15 11.11 -1.55
CA ALA A 56 -2.07 12.19 -2.51
C ALA A 56 -2.25 13.57 -1.83
N GLY A 57 -3.22 13.70 -0.94
CA GLY A 57 -3.43 14.92 -0.14
C GLY A 57 -2.23 15.28 0.71
N HIS A 58 -1.62 14.29 1.37
CA HIS A 58 -0.38 14.49 2.13
C HIS A 58 0.75 15.02 1.24
N TYR A 59 0.96 14.39 0.08
CA TYR A 59 1.98 14.85 -0.87
C TYR A 59 1.72 16.26 -1.38
N PHE A 60 0.48 16.64 -1.66
CA PHE A 60 0.16 18.00 -2.09
C PHE A 60 0.51 19.04 -1.03
N ALA A 61 0.29 18.71 0.24
CA ALA A 61 0.56 19.60 1.37
C ALA A 61 2.04 19.69 1.74
N THR A 62 2.77 18.57 1.71
CA THR A 62 4.12 18.45 2.30
C THR A 62 5.23 18.20 1.28
N LYS A 63 4.90 17.62 0.13
CA LYS A 63 5.83 17.07 -0.87
C LYS A 63 6.59 15.81 -0.39
N GLU A 64 6.15 15.21 0.71
CA GLU A 64 6.72 13.97 1.25
C GLU A 64 6.02 12.75 0.66
N ILE A 65 6.79 11.69 0.42
CA ILE A 65 6.27 10.43 -0.13
C ILE A 65 5.58 9.64 0.98
N SER A 66 4.39 9.14 0.68
CA SER A 66 3.63 8.27 1.58
C SER A 66 3.77 6.80 1.19
N LEU A 67 3.64 5.90 2.19
CA LEU A 67 3.44 4.47 1.94
C LEU A 67 1.97 4.14 2.12
N VAL A 68 1.39 3.48 1.11
CA VAL A 68 0.03 2.95 1.13
C VAL A 68 0.08 1.45 1.29
N TYR A 69 -0.48 0.94 2.40
CA TYR A 69 -0.50 -0.50 2.69
C TYR A 69 -1.89 -1.09 2.49
N MET A 70 -1.94 -2.32 1.93
CA MET A 70 -3.19 -3.02 1.66
C MET A 70 -3.00 -4.52 1.46
N GLN A 71 -4.08 -5.29 1.54
CA GLN A 71 -4.13 -6.63 0.96
C GLN A 71 -4.31 -6.54 -0.56
N ASN A 72 -3.80 -7.49 -1.33
CA ASN A 72 -4.00 -7.51 -2.79
C ASN A 72 -5.46 -7.56 -3.22
N SER A 73 -6.39 -8.03 -2.38
CA SER A 73 -7.83 -7.94 -2.64
C SER A 73 -8.34 -6.49 -2.73
N GLY A 74 -7.64 -5.56 -2.09
CA GLY A 74 -7.96 -4.14 -2.14
C GLY A 74 -7.51 -3.44 -3.43
N MET A 75 -6.72 -4.11 -4.28
CA MET A 75 -6.21 -3.50 -5.51
C MET A 75 -7.33 -3.07 -6.47
N GLY A 76 -8.47 -3.76 -6.47
CA GLY A 76 -9.64 -3.33 -7.24
C GLY A 76 -10.14 -1.92 -6.87
N ASN A 77 -10.02 -1.54 -5.60
CA ASN A 77 -10.43 -0.22 -5.10
C ASN A 77 -9.46 0.91 -5.45
N VAL A 78 -8.22 0.58 -5.81
CA VAL A 78 -7.18 1.58 -6.09
C VAL A 78 -6.93 1.80 -7.58
N VAL A 79 -7.48 0.97 -8.47
CA VAL A 79 -7.28 1.11 -9.92
C VAL A 79 -7.62 2.54 -10.36
N ASN A 80 -8.83 3.01 -10.08
CA ASN A 80 -9.23 4.35 -10.49
C ASN A 80 -8.32 5.46 -9.92
N PRO A 81 -8.11 5.60 -8.62
CA PRO A 81 -7.26 6.68 -8.11
C PRO A 81 -5.79 6.56 -8.53
N LEU A 82 -5.26 5.35 -8.77
CA LEU A 82 -3.90 5.19 -9.27
C LEU A 82 -3.75 5.71 -10.71
N VAL A 83 -4.71 5.40 -11.60
CA VAL A 83 -4.61 5.77 -13.02
C VAL A 83 -5.22 7.14 -13.35
N SER A 84 -6.09 7.70 -12.48
CA SER A 84 -6.80 8.96 -12.75
C SER A 84 -6.43 10.11 -11.79
N LEU A 85 -5.75 9.85 -10.67
CA LEU A 85 -5.33 10.88 -9.72
C LEU A 85 -3.81 11.00 -9.67
N VAL A 86 -3.11 9.90 -9.39
CA VAL A 86 -1.68 9.94 -9.08
C VAL A 86 -0.77 9.69 -10.28
N ASP A 87 -1.31 9.23 -11.40
CA ASP A 87 -0.57 8.93 -12.63
C ASP A 87 0.26 10.14 -13.11
N LYS A 88 1.38 9.83 -13.78
CA LYS A 88 2.32 10.82 -14.30
C LYS A 88 1.70 11.82 -15.31
N ASN A 89 0.61 11.44 -15.96
CA ASN A 89 -0.10 12.30 -16.89
C ASN A 89 -1.17 13.17 -16.21
N VAL A 90 -1.38 13.02 -14.91
CA VAL A 90 -2.36 13.77 -14.13
C VAL A 90 -1.65 14.65 -13.10
N TYR A 91 -1.47 14.18 -11.87
CA TYR A 91 -0.84 14.99 -10.82
C TYR A 91 0.58 14.53 -10.45
N THR A 92 1.05 13.42 -10.98
CA THR A 92 2.41 12.89 -10.77
C THR A 92 2.75 12.77 -9.29
N VAL A 93 1.91 12.05 -8.54
CA VAL A 93 2.09 11.86 -7.10
C VAL A 93 2.88 10.57 -6.84
N PRO A 94 4.13 10.65 -6.38
CA PRO A 94 4.87 9.45 -5.99
C PRO A 94 4.32 8.86 -4.69
N MET A 95 4.23 7.53 -4.64
CA MET A 95 3.90 6.81 -3.43
C MET A 95 4.49 5.39 -3.47
N LEU A 96 4.74 4.81 -2.30
CA LEU A 96 5.16 3.44 -2.16
C LEU A 96 3.95 2.56 -1.84
N LEU A 97 3.74 1.47 -2.58
CA LEU A 97 2.68 0.51 -2.30
C LEU A 97 3.25 -0.70 -1.56
N LEU A 98 2.71 -1.01 -0.39
CA LEU A 98 3.02 -2.22 0.37
C LEU A 98 1.82 -3.16 0.31
N ILE A 99 1.95 -4.24 -0.46
CA ILE A 99 0.84 -5.14 -0.77
C ILE A 99 1.06 -6.49 -0.12
N GLY A 100 0.16 -6.88 0.78
CA GLY A 100 0.06 -8.24 1.32
C GLY A 100 -0.45 -9.19 0.24
N TRP A 101 0.44 -9.95 -0.38
CA TRP A 101 0.12 -10.80 -1.52
C TRP A 101 -0.42 -12.17 -1.10
N ARG A 102 -1.73 -12.28 -0.99
CA ARG A 102 -2.41 -13.54 -0.74
C ARG A 102 -2.61 -14.32 -2.04
N GLY A 103 -2.48 -15.64 -1.95
CA GLY A 103 -2.58 -16.52 -3.11
C GLY A 103 -1.37 -16.48 -4.03
N GLN A 104 -0.20 -16.05 -3.53
CA GLN A 104 1.06 -16.08 -4.26
C GLN A 104 1.53 -17.53 -4.50
N GLY A 105 1.88 -17.83 -5.75
CA GLY A 105 2.46 -19.12 -6.13
C GLY A 105 1.44 -20.27 -6.20
N ASN A 106 1.96 -21.51 -6.32
CA ASN A 106 1.16 -22.73 -6.48
C ASN A 106 0.63 -23.31 -5.16
N THR A 107 0.76 -22.62 -4.05
CA THR A 107 0.20 -23.06 -2.78
C THR A 107 -1.31 -22.81 -2.79
N GLU A 108 -2.11 -23.85 -2.57
CA GLU A 108 -3.56 -23.70 -2.45
C GLU A 108 -3.86 -22.70 -1.32
N PRO A 109 -4.52 -21.57 -1.64
CA PRO A 109 -4.86 -20.60 -0.62
C PRO A 109 -5.90 -21.22 0.32
N LYS A 110 -5.77 -20.98 1.62
CA LYS A 110 -6.75 -21.42 2.63
C LYS A 110 -8.18 -20.98 2.32
N HIS A 111 -8.30 -19.94 1.49
CA HIS A 111 -9.58 -19.35 1.10
C HIS A 111 -9.67 -19.23 -0.42
N PRO A 112 -10.68 -19.82 -1.05
CA PRO A 112 -10.83 -19.86 -2.52
C PRO A 112 -10.79 -18.50 -3.21
N GLN A 113 -11.30 -17.45 -2.54
CA GLN A 113 -11.32 -16.09 -3.06
C GLN A 113 -9.91 -15.49 -3.28
N HIS A 114 -8.88 -16.02 -2.64
CA HIS A 114 -7.52 -15.53 -2.82
C HIS A 114 -6.81 -16.11 -4.04
N LYS A 115 -7.36 -17.16 -4.67
CA LYS A 115 -6.71 -17.84 -5.78
C LYS A 115 -6.55 -16.89 -6.99
N LEU A 116 -7.67 -16.44 -7.54
CA LEU A 116 -7.65 -15.54 -8.70
C LEU A 116 -6.97 -14.20 -8.37
N GLN A 117 -7.22 -13.66 -7.19
CA GLN A 117 -6.55 -12.42 -6.75
C GLN A 117 -5.04 -12.55 -6.71
N GLY A 118 -4.51 -13.69 -6.23
CA GLY A 118 -3.07 -13.97 -6.24
C GLY A 118 -2.49 -14.04 -7.65
N GLU A 119 -3.22 -14.67 -8.56
CA GLU A 119 -2.82 -14.83 -9.97
C GLU A 119 -2.77 -13.50 -10.73
N ILE A 120 -3.72 -12.58 -10.49
CA ILE A 120 -3.83 -11.33 -11.26
C ILE A 120 -3.03 -10.17 -10.65
N THR A 121 -2.47 -10.31 -9.44
CA THR A 121 -1.87 -9.20 -8.68
C THR A 121 -0.78 -8.47 -9.48
N THR A 122 0.21 -9.19 -9.99
CA THR A 122 1.30 -8.57 -10.78
C THR A 122 0.83 -8.07 -12.14
N GLY A 123 -0.03 -8.83 -12.81
CA GLY A 123 -0.60 -8.39 -14.10
C GLY A 123 -1.41 -7.10 -13.99
N LEU A 124 -2.08 -6.88 -12.86
CA LEU A 124 -2.80 -5.63 -12.62
C LEU A 124 -1.83 -4.45 -12.40
N LEU A 125 -0.72 -4.66 -11.70
CA LEU A 125 0.33 -3.66 -11.54
C LEU A 125 0.98 -3.34 -12.90
N ASP A 126 1.31 -4.35 -13.68
CA ASP A 126 1.90 -4.21 -15.02
C ASP A 126 1.01 -3.37 -15.95
N ILE A 127 -0.30 -3.62 -15.99
CA ILE A 127 -1.26 -2.86 -16.80
C ILE A 127 -1.32 -1.39 -16.37
N MET A 128 -1.17 -1.11 -15.08
CA MET A 128 -1.12 0.26 -14.55
C MET A 128 0.27 0.90 -14.67
N HIS A 129 1.26 0.21 -15.24
CA HIS A 129 2.65 0.64 -15.35
C HIS A 129 3.30 0.94 -13.99
N ILE A 130 2.93 0.19 -12.96
CA ILE A 130 3.52 0.27 -11.62
C ILE A 130 4.58 -0.84 -11.51
N PRO A 131 5.85 -0.49 -11.22
CA PRO A 131 6.96 -1.45 -11.16
C PRO A 131 6.88 -2.40 -9.95
#